data_77f43dd0a18a196e3142121492a0b48e
#
_entry.id   77f43dd0a18a196e3142121492a0b48e
#
_cell.length_a   1.000
_cell.length_b   1.000
_cell.length_c   1.000
_cell.angle_alpha   90.00
_cell.angle_beta   90.00
_cell.angle_gamma   90.00
#
_symmetry.space_group_name_H-M   'P 1'
#
loop_
_entity.id
_entity.type
_entity.pdbx_description
1 polymer ?
#
loop_
_entity_poly.entity_id
_entity_poly.type
_entity_poly.pdbx_seq_one_letter_code
_entity_poly.pdbx_strand_id
1 'polypeptide(L)'
;MAFPTSFGSTTMVRLSDTAAGVTPVIDYLDQALQAQDADITNRGDALLEFRVPLRTRLLRDLALRWVPGGWPLSFVSAGSFAATPLGDHVVVTADVQISQYLLTRVGLFALVSGALNPFGSISSLLFGAAVGLATGAICYVLAKWEFDSWLSTVDRRVRLGHRQPEQPGR
;
A
#
# COMPACT_ATOMS: atom_id res chain seq x y z
N MET A 1 -12.66 -1.01 -20.78
CA MET A 1 -12.02 -1.71 -19.66
C MET A 1 -11.81 -0.70 -18.53
N ALA A 2 -12.39 -0.94 -17.34
CA ALA A 2 -12.12 -0.10 -16.17
C ALA A 2 -10.72 -0.46 -15.64
N PHE A 3 -9.92 0.56 -15.28
CA PHE A 3 -8.63 0.36 -14.66
C PHE A 3 -8.85 -0.21 -13.25
N PRO A 4 -8.09 -1.24 -12.80
CA PRO A 4 -8.26 -1.75 -11.45
C PRO A 4 -7.93 -0.66 -10.44
N THR A 5 -8.89 -0.34 -9.58
CA THR A 5 -8.77 0.70 -8.54
C THR A 5 -8.36 0.13 -7.19
N SER A 6 -8.25 -1.19 -7.10
CA SER A 6 -7.84 -1.90 -5.89
C SER A 6 -6.99 -3.12 -6.24
N PHE A 7 -6.24 -3.61 -5.26
CA PHE A 7 -5.54 -4.88 -5.33
C PHE A 7 -5.54 -5.57 -3.98
N GLY A 8 -5.55 -6.90 -4.02
CA GLY A 8 -5.36 -7.74 -2.84
C GLY A 8 -3.90 -8.16 -2.68
N SER A 9 -3.47 -8.33 -1.45
CA SER A 9 -2.18 -8.90 -1.07
C SER A 9 -2.35 -9.83 0.12
N THR A 10 -1.52 -10.88 0.22
CA THR A 10 -1.59 -11.85 1.31
C THR A 10 -0.19 -12.17 1.78
N THR A 11 0.02 -12.21 3.09
CA THR A 11 1.26 -12.69 3.70
C THR A 11 0.97 -13.62 4.85
N MET A 12 1.92 -14.50 5.17
CA MET A 12 1.86 -15.38 6.33
C MET A 12 2.86 -14.90 7.37
N VAL A 13 2.39 -14.72 8.59
CA VAL A 13 3.20 -14.32 9.74
C VAL A 13 3.25 -15.49 10.71
N ARG A 14 4.45 -15.97 11.04
CA ARG A 14 4.62 -17.02 12.04
C ARG A 14 4.59 -16.42 13.44
N LEU A 15 3.72 -16.94 14.29
CA LEU A 15 3.66 -16.52 15.69
C LEU A 15 4.76 -17.20 16.50
N SER A 16 5.39 -16.43 17.38
CA SER A 16 6.30 -16.97 18.39
C SER A 16 5.53 -17.63 19.55
N ASP A 17 4.35 -17.10 19.84
CA ASP A 17 3.42 -17.59 20.86
C ASP A 17 2.04 -17.72 20.22
N THR A 18 1.58 -18.95 20.08
CA THR A 18 0.25 -19.27 19.52
C THR A 18 -0.89 -18.84 20.43
N ALA A 19 -0.64 -18.71 21.76
CA ALA A 19 -1.64 -18.25 22.71
C ALA A 19 -1.98 -16.75 22.54
N ALA A 20 -1.06 -15.97 22.01
CA ALA A 20 -1.27 -14.54 21.77
C ALA A 20 -2.26 -14.25 20.61
N GLY A 21 -2.57 -15.23 19.78
CA GLY A 21 -3.53 -15.11 18.68
C GLY A 21 -3.09 -14.11 17.62
N VAL A 22 -4.06 -13.39 17.02
CA VAL A 22 -3.83 -12.42 15.95
C VAL A 22 -3.47 -11.01 16.45
N THR A 23 -3.71 -10.74 17.74
CA THR A 23 -3.56 -9.40 18.34
C THR A 23 -2.18 -8.78 18.11
N PRO A 24 -1.04 -9.48 18.30
CA PRO A 24 0.29 -8.87 18.08
C PRO A 24 0.51 -8.42 16.65
N VAL A 25 -0.11 -9.12 15.69
CA VAL A 25 0.00 -8.77 14.26
C VAL A 25 -0.81 -7.52 13.97
N ILE A 26 -2.03 -7.42 14.49
CA ILE A 26 -2.89 -6.23 14.36
C ILE A 26 -2.25 -5.02 15.03
N ASP A 27 -1.70 -5.18 16.24
CA ASP A 27 -1.00 -4.10 16.96
C ASP A 27 0.22 -3.59 16.19
N TYR A 28 0.99 -4.49 15.59
CA TYR A 28 2.11 -4.12 14.75
C TYR A 28 1.65 -3.36 13.49
N LEU A 29 0.60 -3.84 12.81
CA LEU A 29 0.06 -3.19 11.62
C LEU A 29 -0.47 -1.80 11.94
N ASP A 30 -1.18 -1.64 13.07
CA ASP A 30 -1.68 -0.37 13.57
C ASP A 30 -0.52 0.63 13.77
N GLN A 31 0.51 0.24 14.52
CA GLN A 31 1.69 1.07 14.74
C GLN A 31 2.42 1.41 13.43
N ALA A 32 2.55 0.44 12.53
CA ALA A 32 3.22 0.63 11.25
C ALA A 32 2.45 1.58 10.32
N LEU A 33 1.11 1.55 10.36
CA LEU A 33 0.25 2.47 9.62
C LEU A 33 0.31 3.89 10.19
N GLN A 34 0.25 4.02 11.53
CA GLN A 34 0.37 5.32 12.21
C GLN A 34 1.73 5.95 11.94
N ALA A 35 2.81 5.18 11.93
CA ALA A 35 4.15 5.64 11.56
C ALA A 35 4.23 6.14 10.10
N GLN A 36 3.26 5.76 9.28
CA GLN A 36 3.08 6.22 7.89
C GLN A 36 2.02 7.32 7.77
N ASP A 37 1.62 7.97 8.87
CA ASP A 37 0.57 9.00 8.94
C ASP A 37 -0.77 8.53 8.33
N ALA A 38 -1.10 7.25 8.43
CA ALA A 38 -2.41 6.75 8.07
C ALA A 38 -3.35 6.84 9.27
N ASP A 39 -4.58 7.23 9.00
CA ASP A 39 -5.65 7.26 10.00
C ASP A 39 -6.30 5.89 10.09
N ILE A 40 -6.38 5.33 11.28
CA ILE A 40 -7.14 4.10 11.52
C ILE A 40 -8.61 4.47 11.65
N THR A 41 -9.42 3.93 10.75
CA THR A 41 -10.87 4.21 10.68
C THR A 41 -11.70 3.19 11.46
N ASN A 42 -11.22 1.96 11.53
CA ASN A 42 -11.87 0.91 12.30
C ASN A 42 -10.81 -0.10 12.79
N ARG A 43 -10.92 -0.52 14.05
CA ARG A 43 -10.03 -1.51 14.65
C ARG A 43 -10.86 -2.55 15.39
N GLY A 44 -10.83 -3.78 14.88
CA GLY A 44 -11.36 -4.96 15.54
C GLY A 44 -10.24 -5.93 15.93
N ASP A 45 -10.61 -7.04 16.53
CA ASP A 45 -9.65 -8.06 17.01
C ASP A 45 -8.87 -8.72 15.85
N ALA A 46 -9.49 -8.83 14.67
CA ALA A 46 -8.91 -9.47 13.49
C ALA A 46 -9.04 -8.62 12.21
N LEU A 47 -9.53 -7.39 12.35
CA LEU A 47 -9.76 -6.47 11.23
C LEU A 47 -9.18 -5.10 11.58
N LEU A 48 -8.47 -4.51 10.63
CA LEU A 48 -7.92 -3.16 10.73
C LEU A 48 -8.21 -2.41 9.44
N GLU A 49 -9.00 -1.33 9.50
CA GLU A 49 -9.27 -0.47 8.37
C GLU A 49 -8.55 0.86 8.51
N PHE A 50 -8.00 1.34 7.43
CA PHE A 50 -7.21 2.57 7.43
C PHE A 50 -7.50 3.46 6.23
N ARG A 51 -7.19 4.73 6.39
CA ARG A 51 -7.25 5.74 5.33
C ARG A 51 -5.99 6.60 5.35
N VAL A 52 -5.45 6.89 4.18
CA VAL A 52 -4.30 7.80 4.05
C VAL A 52 -4.83 9.19 3.71
N PRO A 53 -4.64 10.21 4.58
CA PRO A 53 -5.12 11.56 4.34
C PRO A 53 -4.55 12.18 3.07
N LEU A 54 -5.36 12.97 2.37
CA LEU A 54 -4.94 13.65 1.13
C LEU A 54 -3.73 14.56 1.37
N ARG A 55 -3.70 15.25 2.52
CA ARG A 55 -2.59 16.12 2.91
C ARG A 55 -1.26 15.37 2.94
N THR A 56 -1.23 14.23 3.58
CA THR A 56 -0.05 13.36 3.67
C THR A 56 0.41 12.91 2.29
N ARG A 57 -0.54 12.53 1.42
CA ARG A 57 -0.25 12.13 0.04
C ARG A 57 0.36 13.26 -0.78
N LEU A 58 -0.21 14.48 -0.71
CA LEU A 58 0.30 15.65 -1.42
C LEU A 58 1.70 16.06 -0.97
N LEU A 59 1.97 16.07 0.34
CA LEU A 59 3.29 16.40 0.88
C LEU A 59 4.36 15.41 0.43
N ARG A 60 4.02 14.12 0.37
CA ARG A 60 4.92 13.07 -0.12
C ARG A 60 5.24 13.23 -1.60
N ASP A 61 4.25 13.59 -2.40
CA ASP A 61 4.40 13.86 -3.83
C ASP A 61 5.30 15.05 -4.13
N LEU A 62 5.09 16.17 -3.40
CA LEU A 62 5.90 17.38 -3.57
C LEU A 62 7.37 17.18 -3.16
N ALA A 63 7.62 16.28 -2.22
CA ALA A 63 8.97 15.99 -1.77
C ALA A 63 9.81 15.22 -2.81
N LEU A 64 9.25 14.89 -3.99
CA LEU A 64 9.93 14.20 -5.11
C LEU A 64 10.74 12.97 -4.69
N ARG A 65 10.38 12.34 -3.58
CA ARG A 65 11.07 11.16 -3.09
C ARG A 65 10.58 9.91 -3.82
N TRP A 66 11.02 9.74 -5.02
CA TRP A 66 11.08 8.46 -5.72
C TRP A 66 12.17 7.58 -5.11
N VAL A 67 12.10 7.33 -3.81
CA VAL A 67 12.99 6.38 -3.16
C VAL A 67 12.23 5.05 -3.11
N PRO A 68 12.60 4.05 -3.93
CA PRO A 68 12.01 2.72 -3.85
C PRO A 68 12.08 2.21 -2.41
N GLY A 69 10.97 1.73 -1.87
CA GLY A 69 10.88 1.16 -0.51
C GLY A 69 10.70 2.18 0.63
N GLY A 70 10.66 3.49 0.34
CA GLY A 70 10.54 4.50 1.40
C GLY A 70 9.11 4.76 1.90
N TRP A 71 8.07 4.48 1.08
CA TRP A 71 6.71 4.95 1.34
C TRP A 71 5.67 4.01 0.73
N PRO A 72 5.43 2.83 1.30
CA PRO A 72 4.55 1.81 0.72
C PRO A 72 3.10 2.27 0.54
N LEU A 73 2.68 3.32 1.27
CA LEU A 73 1.33 3.87 1.18
C LEU A 73 1.21 5.10 0.25
N SER A 74 2.26 5.46 -0.51
CA SER A 74 2.23 6.65 -1.39
C SER A 74 1.13 6.59 -2.44
N PHE A 75 0.83 5.41 -2.96
CA PHE A 75 -0.17 5.19 -3.99
C PHE A 75 -1.52 4.71 -3.44
N VAL A 76 -1.62 4.57 -2.10
CA VAL A 76 -2.79 4.02 -1.42
C VAL A 76 -3.67 5.15 -0.89
N SER A 77 -4.99 5.01 -0.99
CA SER A 77 -5.96 5.94 -0.40
C SER A 77 -6.62 5.40 0.85
N ALA A 78 -6.91 4.11 0.85
CA ALA A 78 -7.54 3.40 1.95
C ALA A 78 -7.27 1.90 1.79
N GLY A 79 -7.54 1.13 2.82
CA GLY A 79 -7.50 -0.32 2.75
C GLY A 79 -7.96 -0.97 4.03
N SER A 80 -7.99 -2.29 4.00
CA SER A 80 -8.29 -3.12 5.16
C SER A 80 -7.30 -4.27 5.26
N PHE A 81 -7.00 -4.67 6.48
CA PHE A 81 -6.27 -5.88 6.80
C PHE A 81 -7.19 -6.83 7.56
N ALA A 82 -7.28 -8.06 7.11
CA ALA A 82 -7.93 -9.14 7.84
C ALA A 82 -6.87 -10.16 8.27
N ALA A 83 -6.85 -10.50 9.55
CA ALA A 83 -5.93 -11.48 10.13
C ALA A 83 -6.69 -12.75 10.49
N THR A 84 -6.32 -13.88 9.91
CA THR A 84 -6.96 -15.16 10.16
C THR A 84 -5.95 -16.14 10.76
N PRO A 85 -6.20 -16.71 11.94
CA PRO A 85 -5.30 -17.68 12.55
C PRO A 85 -5.32 -18.99 11.77
N LEU A 86 -4.13 -19.55 11.50
CA LEU A 86 -3.95 -20.83 10.82
C LEU A 86 -2.85 -21.63 11.51
N GLY A 87 -3.19 -22.37 12.55
CA GLY A 87 -2.23 -23.13 13.36
C GLY A 87 -1.21 -22.22 14.06
N ASP A 88 0.08 -22.37 13.75
CA ASP A 88 1.17 -21.55 14.27
C ASP A 88 1.44 -20.29 13.42
N HIS A 89 0.59 -20.02 12.44
CA HIS A 89 0.70 -18.87 11.56
C HIS A 89 -0.57 -18.02 11.62
N VAL A 90 -0.42 -16.75 11.25
CA VAL A 90 -1.53 -15.84 10.95
C VAL A 90 -1.45 -15.47 9.47
N VAL A 91 -2.52 -15.71 8.75
CA VAL A 91 -2.68 -15.24 7.38
C VAL A 91 -3.22 -13.81 7.43
N VAL A 92 -2.44 -12.87 6.94
CA VAL A 92 -2.84 -11.48 6.81
C VAL A 92 -3.23 -11.23 5.36
N THR A 93 -4.49 -10.92 5.14
CA THR A 93 -5.00 -10.52 3.83
C THR A 93 -5.24 -9.02 3.84
N ALA A 94 -4.71 -8.32 2.85
CA ALA A 94 -4.91 -6.91 2.64
C ALA A 94 -5.77 -6.67 1.40
N ASP A 95 -6.74 -5.78 1.50
CA ASP A 95 -7.44 -5.20 0.35
C ASP A 95 -7.18 -3.69 0.33
N VAL A 96 -6.58 -3.22 -0.75
CA VAL A 96 -5.99 -1.88 -0.82
C VAL A 96 -6.55 -1.13 -2.02
N GLN A 97 -7.03 0.09 -1.77
CA GLN A 97 -7.54 0.99 -2.80
C GLN A 97 -6.46 1.95 -3.29
N ILE A 98 -6.28 2.01 -4.60
CA ILE A 98 -5.35 2.94 -5.23
C ILE A 98 -5.91 4.35 -5.16
N SER A 99 -5.04 5.31 -4.95
CA SER A 99 -5.39 6.71 -4.87
C SER A 99 -6.00 7.23 -6.19
N GLN A 100 -7.22 7.78 -6.12
CA GLN A 100 -7.86 8.47 -7.24
C GLN A 100 -6.98 9.62 -7.78
N TYR A 101 -6.19 10.22 -6.93
CA TYR A 101 -5.23 11.27 -7.31
C TYR A 101 -4.17 10.75 -8.28
N LEU A 102 -3.68 9.52 -8.09
CA LEU A 102 -2.76 8.88 -9.03
C LEU A 102 -3.44 8.68 -10.39
N LEU A 103 -4.68 8.20 -10.40
CA LEU A 103 -5.45 8.00 -11.64
C LEU A 103 -5.68 9.32 -12.38
N THR A 104 -5.95 10.41 -11.64
CA THR A 104 -6.09 11.75 -12.23
C THR A 104 -4.77 12.22 -12.87
N ARG A 105 -3.62 11.98 -12.24
CA ARG A 105 -2.30 12.32 -12.82
C ARG A 105 -1.99 11.52 -14.06
N VAL A 106 -2.26 10.23 -14.05
CA VAL A 106 -2.09 9.37 -15.24
C VAL A 106 -2.97 9.88 -16.39
N GLY A 107 -4.23 10.24 -16.11
CA GLY A 107 -5.13 10.84 -17.09
C GLY A 107 -4.62 12.17 -17.63
N LEU A 108 -4.15 13.07 -16.77
CA LEU A 108 -3.59 14.35 -17.18
C LEU A 108 -2.32 14.16 -18.04
N PHE A 109 -1.44 13.24 -17.66
CA PHE A 109 -0.25 12.92 -18.41
C PHE A 109 -0.59 12.36 -19.81
N ALA A 110 -1.60 11.51 -19.89
CA ALA A 110 -2.12 10.99 -21.16
C ALA A 110 -2.65 12.11 -22.07
N LEU A 111 -3.42 13.05 -21.51
CA LEU A 111 -3.97 14.20 -22.23
C LEU A 111 -2.83 15.12 -22.77
N VAL A 112 -1.86 15.46 -21.92
CA VAL A 112 -0.73 16.30 -22.31
C VAL A 112 0.11 15.61 -23.38
N SER A 113 0.41 14.33 -23.23
CA SER A 113 1.17 13.55 -24.21
C SER A 113 0.43 13.48 -25.56
N GLY A 114 -0.89 13.31 -25.54
CA GLY A 114 -1.73 13.34 -26.73
C GLY A 114 -1.71 14.71 -27.41
N ALA A 115 -1.83 15.79 -26.63
CA ALA A 115 -1.86 17.16 -27.17
C ALA A 115 -0.51 17.60 -27.77
N LEU A 116 0.60 17.09 -27.25
CA LEU A 116 1.96 17.39 -27.75
C LEU A 116 2.36 16.53 -28.95
N ASN A 117 1.52 15.58 -29.38
CA ASN A 117 1.84 14.72 -30.50
C ASN A 117 1.64 15.44 -31.84
N PRO A 118 2.65 15.53 -32.71
CA PRO A 118 2.60 16.26 -33.98
C PRO A 118 1.86 15.51 -35.11
N PHE A 119 1.41 14.27 -34.89
CA PHE A 119 0.93 13.37 -35.95
C PHE A 119 -0.57 13.49 -36.30
N GLY A 120 -1.27 14.56 -35.88
CA GLY A 120 -2.68 14.83 -36.20
C GLY A 120 -3.65 14.32 -35.12
N SER A 121 -4.91 14.72 -35.21
CA SER A 121 -5.91 14.61 -34.12
C SER A 121 -6.24 13.19 -33.68
N ILE A 122 -6.45 12.25 -34.64
CA ILE A 122 -6.82 10.86 -34.30
C ILE A 122 -5.61 10.10 -33.75
N SER A 123 -4.44 10.24 -34.35
CA SER A 123 -3.21 9.59 -33.86
C SER A 123 -2.77 10.16 -32.51
N SER A 124 -3.03 11.43 -32.24
CA SER A 124 -2.80 12.05 -30.92
C SER A 124 -3.64 11.44 -29.81
N LEU A 125 -4.93 11.19 -30.08
CA LEU A 125 -5.83 10.52 -29.12
C LEU A 125 -5.39 9.09 -28.83
N LEU A 126 -5.07 8.32 -29.88
CA LEU A 126 -4.60 6.95 -29.73
C LEU A 126 -3.26 6.88 -28.99
N PHE A 127 -2.33 7.79 -29.30
CA PHE A 127 -1.05 7.88 -28.61
C PHE A 127 -1.22 8.26 -27.14
N GLY A 128 -2.02 9.29 -26.83
CA GLY A 128 -2.33 9.69 -25.45
C GLY A 128 -2.96 8.56 -24.65
N ALA A 129 -3.93 7.82 -25.24
CA ALA A 129 -4.55 6.67 -24.61
C ALA A 129 -3.54 5.54 -24.35
N ALA A 130 -2.67 5.23 -25.30
CA ALA A 130 -1.64 4.20 -25.16
C ALA A 130 -0.64 4.56 -24.05
N VAL A 131 -0.17 5.82 -24.02
CA VAL A 131 0.73 6.33 -22.98
C VAL A 131 0.06 6.30 -21.61
N GLY A 132 -1.21 6.71 -21.52
CA GLY A 132 -1.99 6.65 -20.27
C GLY A 132 -2.14 5.23 -19.74
N LEU A 133 -2.50 4.28 -20.60
CA LEU A 133 -2.62 2.87 -20.23
C LEU A 133 -1.28 2.28 -19.77
N ALA A 134 -0.20 2.55 -20.51
CA ALA A 134 1.14 2.07 -20.15
C ALA A 134 1.60 2.65 -18.80
N THR A 135 1.46 3.97 -18.61
CA THR A 135 1.83 4.65 -17.35
C THR A 135 0.99 4.14 -16.19
N GLY A 136 -0.33 3.99 -16.41
CA GLY A 136 -1.23 3.44 -15.39
C GLY A 136 -0.88 2.01 -14.98
N ALA A 137 -0.55 1.15 -15.95
CA ALA A 137 -0.11 -0.22 -15.68
C ALA A 137 1.21 -0.25 -14.89
N ILE A 138 2.17 0.57 -15.26
CA ILE A 138 3.46 0.69 -14.54
C ILE A 138 3.20 1.16 -13.10
N CYS A 139 2.41 2.22 -12.90
CA CYS A 139 2.09 2.71 -11.57
C CYS A 139 1.37 1.66 -10.71
N TYR A 140 0.45 0.89 -11.30
CA TYR A 140 -0.24 -0.19 -10.61
C TYR A 140 0.73 -1.28 -10.15
N VAL A 141 1.62 -1.74 -11.04
CA VAL A 141 2.60 -2.78 -10.72
C VAL A 141 3.57 -2.31 -9.64
N LEU A 142 4.04 -1.06 -9.73
CA LEU A 142 4.93 -0.48 -8.73
C LEU A 142 4.24 -0.35 -7.37
N ALA A 143 3.01 0.16 -7.33
CA ALA A 143 2.23 0.29 -6.10
C ALA A 143 2.03 -1.07 -5.43
N LYS A 144 1.65 -2.08 -6.20
CA LYS A 144 1.48 -3.43 -5.71
C LYS A 144 2.80 -4.02 -5.21
N TRP A 145 3.88 -3.89 -5.96
CA TRP A 145 5.19 -4.41 -5.60
C TRP A 145 5.74 -3.77 -4.31
N GLU A 146 5.64 -2.44 -4.16
CA GLU A 146 6.07 -1.74 -2.95
C GLU A 146 5.25 -2.17 -1.74
N PHE A 147 3.93 -2.30 -1.90
CA PHE A 147 3.04 -2.74 -0.83
C PHE A 147 3.33 -4.20 -0.44
N ASP A 148 3.46 -5.11 -1.40
CA ASP A 148 3.79 -6.52 -1.16
C ASP A 148 5.16 -6.65 -0.46
N SER A 149 6.15 -5.86 -0.90
CA SER A 149 7.48 -5.80 -0.28
C SER A 149 7.39 -5.33 1.18
N TRP A 150 6.63 -4.27 1.45
CA TRP A 150 6.39 -3.79 2.81
C TRP A 150 5.67 -4.84 3.66
N LEU A 151 4.60 -5.43 3.14
CA LEU A 151 3.81 -6.44 3.85
C LEU A 151 4.66 -7.67 4.18
N SER A 152 5.58 -8.08 3.31
CA SER A 152 6.50 -9.19 3.57
C SER A 152 7.46 -8.93 4.73
N THR A 153 7.73 -7.66 5.07
CA THR A 153 8.57 -7.31 6.21
C THR A 153 7.86 -7.47 7.55
N VAL A 154 6.52 -7.55 7.55
CA VAL A 154 5.70 -7.68 8.76
C VAL A 154 6.08 -8.93 9.55
N ASP A 155 6.20 -10.09 8.86
CA ASP A 155 6.61 -11.35 9.51
C ASP A 155 7.93 -11.20 10.27
N ARG A 156 8.95 -10.60 9.63
CA ARG A 156 10.27 -10.39 10.25
C ARG A 156 10.20 -9.49 11.46
N ARG A 157 9.43 -8.41 11.39
CA ARG A 157 9.37 -7.39 12.45
C ARG A 157 8.51 -7.83 13.62
N VAL A 158 7.42 -8.56 13.38
CA VAL A 158 6.61 -9.17 14.45
C VAL A 158 7.46 -10.16 15.25
N ARG A 159 8.26 -10.99 14.58
CA ARG A 159 9.21 -11.91 15.26
C ARG A 159 10.27 -11.17 16.06
N LEU A 160 10.79 -10.06 15.57
CA LEU A 160 11.84 -9.29 16.27
C LEU A 160 11.27 -8.48 17.45
N GLY A 161 10.02 -7.97 17.33
CA GLY A 161 9.35 -7.24 18.40
C GLY A 161 9.11 -8.08 19.66
N HIS A 162 8.88 -9.37 19.51
CA HIS A 162 8.80 -10.31 20.64
C HIS A 162 10.19 -10.65 21.27
N ARG A 163 11.28 -10.25 20.65
CA ARG A 163 12.64 -10.35 21.20
C ARG A 163 13.10 -9.03 21.80
N GLN A 164 12.23 -8.26 22.47
CA GLN A 164 12.76 -7.24 23.38
C GLN A 164 13.63 -7.96 24.40
N PRO A 165 14.92 -7.62 24.51
CA PRO A 165 15.75 -8.20 25.54
C PRO A 165 15.10 -7.86 26.88
N GLU A 166 14.86 -8.90 27.71
CA GLU A 166 14.64 -8.70 29.13
C GLU A 166 15.67 -7.66 29.59
N GLN A 167 15.19 -6.51 30.02
CA GLN A 167 16.10 -5.52 30.61
C GLN A 167 16.79 -6.23 31.76
N PRO A 168 18.13 -6.38 31.74
CA PRO A 168 18.83 -6.93 32.87
C PRO A 168 18.51 -6.04 34.06
N GLY A 169 18.02 -6.67 35.11
CA GLY A 169 17.37 -6.12 36.28
C GLY A 169 18.00 -4.83 36.80
N ARG A 170 17.08 -3.97 37.24
CA ARG A 170 17.42 -2.94 38.24
C ARG A 170 17.69 -3.60 39.58
#